data_f0c0544cb8cd1f1021c9c3fb67014d27
#
_entry.id   f0c0544cb8cd1f1021c9c3fb67014d27
#
_cell.length_a   1.000
_cell.length_b   1.000
_cell.length_c   1.000
_cell.angle_alpha   90.00
_cell.angle_beta   90.00
_cell.angle_gamma   90.00
#
_symmetry.space_group_name_H-M   'P 1'
#
loop_
_entity.id
_entity.type
_entity.pdbx_description
1 polymer ?
#
loop_
_entity_poly.entity_id
_entity_poly.type
_entity_poly.pdbx_seq_one_letter_code
_entity_poly.pdbx_strand_id
1 'polypeptide(L)'
;MNHFFVFNGRRIKKAFFLTMAAMLSVAVIWVEKNNLSVFAPHPPSAVYNVPTDRKVIALTFDISWGEKRAEPILEVLKAKNVENVTFFLSAPWSKAHPDLVKKIADAGYEIGSHGHKHDNYSQYSDEEIRRQITIADGILRDMTGKSPSLIRLPNGDFDKRVLRIADELNYKVVQWDTDSLDWKNPGVDTIVNRVVEKAHEGDIVLLHASDSSKQTHQALPEIIDQLRAKGYEFVTVSQLINQTETKSKVVQDRSAWNELASPYFI
;
A
#
# COMPACT_ATOMS: atom_id res chain seq x y z
N MET A 1 62.49 -43.08 -28.75
CA MET A 1 63.03 -42.06 -27.81
C MET A 1 61.98 -41.82 -26.77
N ASN A 2 62.17 -42.25 -25.53
CA ASN A 2 61.26 -42.01 -24.43
C ASN A 2 61.61 -40.66 -23.82
N HIS A 3 60.67 -39.67 -23.95
CA HIS A 3 60.87 -38.37 -23.34
C HIS A 3 60.36 -38.43 -21.88
N PHE A 4 61.25 -38.33 -20.92
CA PHE A 4 60.87 -38.20 -19.50
C PHE A 4 60.69 -36.72 -19.17
N PHE A 5 59.46 -36.36 -18.77
CA PHE A 5 59.18 -35.03 -18.24
C PHE A 5 59.37 -35.03 -16.70
N VAL A 6 60.36 -34.29 -16.24
CA VAL A 6 60.60 -34.10 -14.80
C VAL A 6 59.81 -32.89 -14.32
N PHE A 7 58.76 -33.11 -13.55
CA PHE A 7 57.95 -32.04 -12.95
C PHE A 7 58.51 -31.64 -11.58
N ASN A 8 58.74 -30.33 -11.38
CA ASN A 8 59.20 -29.82 -10.10
C ASN A 8 57.95 -29.74 -9.15
N GLY A 9 57.88 -30.65 -8.19
CA GLY A 9 56.75 -30.79 -7.27
C GLY A 9 56.42 -29.53 -6.47
N ARG A 10 57.42 -28.64 -6.20
CA ARG A 10 57.16 -27.34 -5.55
C ARG A 10 56.42 -26.35 -6.46
N ARG A 11 56.75 -26.38 -7.78
CA ARG A 11 56.04 -25.51 -8.76
C ARG A 11 54.61 -25.99 -8.99
N ILE A 12 54.41 -27.30 -9.04
CA ILE A 12 53.06 -27.89 -9.17
C ILE A 12 52.20 -27.53 -7.96
N LYS A 13 52.70 -27.66 -6.73
CA LYS A 13 51.99 -27.27 -5.52
C LYS A 13 51.64 -25.78 -5.53
N LYS A 14 52.57 -24.88 -5.91
CA LYS A 14 52.30 -23.45 -6.01
C LYS A 14 51.23 -23.15 -7.07
N ALA A 15 51.31 -23.76 -8.25
CA ALA A 15 50.31 -23.58 -9.30
C ALA A 15 48.92 -24.08 -8.85
N PHE A 16 48.84 -25.23 -8.17
CA PHE A 16 47.59 -25.76 -7.62
C PHE A 16 46.98 -24.82 -6.59
N PHE A 17 47.75 -24.27 -5.66
CA PHE A 17 47.21 -23.31 -4.67
C PHE A 17 46.75 -22.00 -5.32
N LEU A 18 47.46 -21.51 -6.34
CA LEU A 18 47.07 -20.29 -7.06
C LEU A 18 45.76 -20.49 -7.87
N THR A 19 45.65 -21.65 -8.56
CA THR A 19 44.39 -21.96 -9.30
C THR A 19 43.21 -22.19 -8.37
N MET A 20 43.43 -22.82 -7.21
CA MET A 20 42.39 -23.02 -6.21
C MET A 20 41.97 -21.68 -5.60
N ALA A 21 42.89 -20.79 -5.28
CA ALA A 21 42.58 -19.45 -4.78
C ALA A 21 41.81 -18.62 -5.82
N ALA A 22 42.22 -18.69 -7.10
CA ALA A 22 41.49 -18.02 -8.18
C ALA A 22 40.08 -18.58 -8.38
N MET A 23 39.89 -19.91 -8.32
CA MET A 23 38.54 -20.51 -8.38
C MET A 23 37.65 -20.11 -7.19
N LEU A 24 38.25 -20.07 -5.98
CA LEU A 24 37.53 -19.60 -4.78
C LEU A 24 37.09 -18.12 -4.92
N SER A 25 38.00 -17.27 -5.42
CA SER A 25 37.66 -15.85 -5.66
C SER A 25 36.56 -15.69 -6.71
N VAL A 26 36.59 -16.46 -7.80
CA VAL A 26 35.53 -16.47 -8.82
C VAL A 26 34.22 -16.99 -8.22
N ALA A 27 34.26 -18.03 -7.40
CA ALA A 27 33.09 -18.58 -6.72
C ALA A 27 32.49 -17.57 -5.74
N VAL A 28 33.30 -16.87 -4.95
CA VAL A 28 32.85 -15.80 -4.05
C VAL A 28 32.21 -14.65 -4.84
N ILE A 29 32.85 -14.18 -5.92
CA ILE A 29 32.31 -13.13 -6.79
C ILE A 29 30.98 -13.59 -7.43
N TRP A 30 30.88 -14.85 -7.86
CA TRP A 30 29.68 -15.42 -8.45
C TRP A 30 28.53 -15.53 -7.41
N VAL A 31 28.86 -15.98 -6.18
CA VAL A 31 27.91 -16.04 -5.05
C VAL A 31 27.48 -14.64 -4.66
N GLU A 32 28.40 -13.67 -4.52
CA GLU A 32 28.02 -12.27 -4.25
C GLU A 32 27.14 -11.68 -5.36
N LYS A 33 27.49 -11.90 -6.62
CA LYS A 33 26.73 -11.40 -7.75
C LYS A 33 25.32 -12.02 -7.84
N ASN A 34 25.15 -13.27 -7.43
CA ASN A 34 23.85 -13.94 -7.41
C ASN A 34 23.09 -13.75 -6.09
N ASN A 35 23.77 -13.51 -4.97
CA ASN A 35 23.15 -13.26 -3.66
C ASN A 35 22.89 -11.77 -3.39
N LEU A 36 23.50 -10.83 -4.14
CA LEU A 36 23.18 -9.41 -4.05
C LEU A 36 21.71 -9.13 -4.40
N SER A 37 21.04 -10.02 -5.14
CA SER A 37 19.61 -9.92 -5.38
C SER A 37 18.74 -10.40 -4.20
N VAL A 38 19.29 -11.21 -3.28
CA VAL A 38 18.56 -11.75 -2.11
C VAL A 38 18.52 -10.73 -0.96
N PHE A 39 19.48 -9.81 -0.91
CA PHE A 39 19.57 -8.75 0.10
C PHE A 39 19.41 -7.33 -0.46
N ALA A 40 19.14 -7.18 -1.77
CA ALA A 40 18.73 -5.89 -2.27
C ALA A 40 17.37 -5.58 -1.63
N PRO A 41 17.24 -4.51 -0.84
CA PRO A 41 15.93 -4.09 -0.38
C PRO A 41 15.05 -3.92 -1.62
N HIS A 42 13.87 -4.57 -1.62
CA HIS A 42 12.93 -4.35 -2.71
C HIS A 42 12.71 -2.85 -2.86
N PRO A 43 12.78 -2.31 -4.09
CA PRO A 43 12.57 -0.87 -4.27
C PRO A 43 11.22 -0.50 -3.63
N PRO A 44 11.13 0.67 -2.97
CA PRO A 44 9.88 1.13 -2.40
C PRO A 44 8.77 1.08 -3.42
N SER A 45 7.62 0.54 -3.05
CA SER A 45 6.50 0.27 -3.95
C SER A 45 5.17 0.64 -3.28
N ALA A 46 4.17 0.97 -4.11
CA ALA A 46 2.79 1.12 -3.65
C ALA A 46 2.05 -0.22 -3.68
N VAL A 47 1.21 -0.46 -2.68
CA VAL A 47 0.40 -1.67 -2.55
C VAL A 47 -1.00 -1.38 -3.11
N TYR A 48 -1.40 -2.10 -4.15
CA TYR A 48 -2.72 -2.00 -4.78
C TYR A 48 -3.65 -3.12 -4.35
N ASN A 49 -3.10 -4.30 -4.22
CA ASN A 49 -3.74 -5.51 -3.71
C ASN A 49 -2.66 -6.41 -3.08
N VAL A 50 -3.08 -7.45 -2.41
CA VAL A 50 -2.17 -8.48 -1.87
C VAL A 50 -2.60 -9.83 -2.42
N PRO A 51 -1.85 -10.44 -3.36
CA PRO A 51 -2.20 -11.73 -3.93
C PRO A 51 -2.34 -12.81 -2.86
N THR A 52 -3.51 -13.43 -2.80
CA THR A 52 -3.85 -14.48 -1.82
C THR A 52 -4.97 -15.38 -2.37
N ASP A 53 -5.01 -16.63 -1.93
CA ASP A 53 -6.11 -17.54 -2.23
C ASP A 53 -7.26 -17.44 -1.20
N ARG A 54 -7.10 -16.59 -0.18
CA ARG A 54 -8.11 -16.36 0.85
C ARG A 54 -9.13 -15.34 0.35
N LYS A 55 -10.40 -15.58 0.64
CA LYS A 55 -11.48 -14.60 0.38
C LYS A 55 -11.48 -13.47 1.40
N VAL A 56 -10.42 -12.66 1.40
CA VAL A 56 -10.27 -11.47 2.24
C VAL A 56 -10.19 -10.22 1.36
N ILE A 57 -10.74 -9.10 1.85
CA ILE A 57 -10.79 -7.83 1.15
C ILE A 57 -10.68 -6.68 2.16
N ALA A 58 -9.97 -5.60 1.79
CA ALA A 58 -9.88 -4.40 2.60
C ALA A 58 -10.80 -3.30 2.05
N LEU A 59 -11.84 -2.94 2.82
CA LEU A 59 -12.60 -1.72 2.56
C LEU A 59 -11.85 -0.53 3.13
N THR A 60 -11.59 0.48 2.31
CA THR A 60 -10.83 1.67 2.71
C THR A 60 -11.59 2.95 2.41
N PHE A 61 -11.48 3.95 3.30
CA PHE A 61 -12.22 5.20 3.22
C PHE A 61 -11.27 6.39 3.31
N ASP A 62 -11.25 7.23 2.27
CA ASP A 62 -10.48 8.47 2.26
C ASP A 62 -11.32 9.63 2.78
N ILE A 63 -10.76 10.41 3.73
CA ILE A 63 -11.41 11.61 4.26
C ILE A 63 -10.47 12.80 4.14
N SER A 64 -10.87 13.79 3.35
CA SER A 64 -10.09 15.02 3.13
C SER A 64 -10.82 16.29 3.56
N TRP A 65 -12.16 16.29 3.51
CA TRP A 65 -12.99 17.46 3.86
C TRP A 65 -14.42 17.06 4.19
N GLY A 66 -15.13 18.00 4.85
CA GLY A 66 -16.53 17.86 5.22
C GLY A 66 -16.76 17.17 6.54
N GLU A 67 -18.00 17.18 7.01
CA GLU A 67 -18.38 16.67 8.33
C GLU A 67 -19.62 15.76 8.27
N LYS A 68 -20.31 15.69 7.09
CA LYS A 68 -21.64 15.07 6.98
C LYS A 68 -21.61 13.59 6.61
N ARG A 69 -20.52 13.10 6.02
CA ARG A 69 -20.48 11.75 5.43
C ARG A 69 -19.78 10.72 6.30
N ALA A 70 -18.84 11.14 7.15
CA ALA A 70 -18.11 10.22 8.02
C ALA A 70 -19.04 9.53 9.02
N GLU A 71 -19.91 10.27 9.72
CA GLU A 71 -20.81 9.73 10.74
C GLU A 71 -21.77 8.66 10.17
N PRO A 72 -22.55 8.90 9.09
CA PRO A 72 -23.41 7.87 8.50
C PRO A 72 -22.66 6.61 8.05
N ILE A 73 -21.40 6.73 7.59
CA ILE A 73 -20.59 5.57 7.24
C ILE A 73 -20.23 4.76 8.51
N LEU A 74 -19.83 5.44 9.60
CA LEU A 74 -19.57 4.78 10.88
C LEU A 74 -20.80 4.06 11.43
N GLU A 75 -21.99 4.68 11.31
CA GLU A 75 -23.27 4.06 11.70
C GLU A 75 -23.55 2.79 10.89
N VAL A 76 -23.33 2.80 9.57
CA VAL A 76 -23.50 1.63 8.72
C VAL A 76 -22.52 0.52 9.11
N LEU A 77 -21.23 0.84 9.27
CA LEU A 77 -20.22 -0.15 9.66
C LEU A 77 -20.57 -0.82 10.99
N LYS A 78 -21.02 -0.02 11.97
CA LYS A 78 -21.49 -0.52 13.27
C LYS A 78 -22.75 -1.39 13.13
N ALA A 79 -23.76 -0.93 12.40
CA ALA A 79 -25.01 -1.68 12.20
C ALA A 79 -24.79 -3.01 11.47
N LYS A 80 -23.80 -3.05 10.58
CA LYS A 80 -23.42 -4.26 9.83
C LYS A 80 -22.36 -5.11 10.56
N ASN A 81 -21.96 -4.76 11.78
CA ASN A 81 -20.90 -5.44 12.54
C ASN A 81 -19.62 -5.64 11.70
N VAL A 82 -19.15 -4.59 11.06
CA VAL A 82 -17.88 -4.55 10.34
C VAL A 82 -16.83 -3.95 11.27
N GLU A 83 -15.91 -4.78 11.75
CA GLU A 83 -14.89 -4.37 12.73
C GLU A 83 -13.55 -3.99 12.08
N ASN A 84 -13.31 -4.49 10.88
CA ASN A 84 -12.02 -4.32 10.20
C ASN A 84 -12.18 -3.52 8.91
N VAL A 85 -11.80 -2.26 8.96
CA VAL A 85 -11.69 -1.34 7.82
C VAL A 85 -10.53 -0.38 8.06
N THR A 86 -10.08 0.31 7.02
CA THR A 86 -9.00 1.30 7.12
C THR A 86 -9.48 2.66 6.65
N PHE A 87 -9.30 3.68 7.49
CA PHE A 87 -9.55 5.07 7.15
C PHE A 87 -8.23 5.78 6.86
N PHE A 88 -8.13 6.45 5.71
CA PHE A 88 -7.02 7.35 5.40
C PHE A 88 -7.46 8.78 5.66
N LEU A 89 -6.92 9.39 6.72
CA LEU A 89 -7.35 10.70 7.20
C LEU A 89 -6.37 11.78 6.78
N SER A 90 -6.87 12.86 6.15
CA SER A 90 -6.04 14.05 5.97
C SER A 90 -5.84 14.78 7.29
N ALA A 91 -4.63 15.26 7.53
CA ALA A 91 -4.30 15.89 8.82
C ALA A 91 -5.07 17.20 9.09
N PRO A 92 -5.32 18.09 8.11
CA PRO A 92 -6.16 19.27 8.34
C PRO A 92 -7.60 18.92 8.71
N TRP A 93 -8.20 17.91 8.04
CA TRP A 93 -9.52 17.45 8.37
C TRP A 93 -9.56 16.87 9.80
N SER A 94 -8.59 16.05 10.14
CA SER A 94 -8.49 15.43 11.46
C SER A 94 -8.41 16.48 12.57
N LYS A 95 -7.58 17.51 12.38
CA LYS A 95 -7.46 18.62 13.32
C LYS A 95 -8.76 19.41 13.49
N ALA A 96 -9.56 19.54 12.42
CA ALA A 96 -10.84 20.25 12.45
C ALA A 96 -11.98 19.40 13.06
N HIS A 97 -11.84 18.05 13.06
CA HIS A 97 -12.90 17.13 13.49
C HIS A 97 -12.40 16.10 14.51
N PRO A 98 -11.86 16.54 15.67
CA PRO A 98 -11.25 15.65 16.66
C PRO A 98 -12.22 14.58 17.19
N ASP A 99 -13.50 14.93 17.34
CA ASP A 99 -14.53 14.00 17.82
C ASP A 99 -14.77 12.84 16.83
N LEU A 100 -14.75 13.10 15.53
CA LEU A 100 -14.89 12.07 14.51
C LEU A 100 -13.64 11.17 14.47
N VAL A 101 -12.44 11.74 14.55
CA VAL A 101 -11.20 10.96 14.66
C VAL A 101 -11.23 10.06 15.89
N LYS A 102 -11.69 10.59 17.03
CA LYS A 102 -11.85 9.80 18.24
C LYS A 102 -12.85 8.66 18.06
N LYS A 103 -14.00 8.89 17.43
CA LYS A 103 -14.99 7.84 17.13
C LYS A 103 -14.41 6.74 16.26
N ILE A 104 -13.61 7.08 15.20
CA ILE A 104 -12.93 6.13 14.34
C ILE A 104 -11.93 5.29 15.15
N ALA A 105 -11.13 5.94 15.99
CA ALA A 105 -10.13 5.27 16.83
C ALA A 105 -10.77 4.39 17.92
N ASP A 106 -11.80 4.88 18.60
CA ASP A 106 -12.53 4.13 19.66
C ASP A 106 -13.28 2.92 19.09
N ALA A 107 -13.72 2.97 17.83
CA ALA A 107 -14.29 1.83 17.13
C ALA A 107 -13.25 0.77 16.76
N GLY A 108 -11.96 1.02 16.98
CA GLY A 108 -10.88 0.10 16.66
C GLY A 108 -10.50 0.06 15.17
N TYR A 109 -11.01 0.96 14.36
CA TYR A 109 -10.71 1.02 12.93
C TYR A 109 -9.25 1.45 12.71
N GLU A 110 -8.62 0.86 11.69
CA GLU A 110 -7.26 1.23 11.32
C GLU A 110 -7.23 2.64 10.73
N ILE A 111 -6.27 3.45 11.18
CA ILE A 111 -6.05 4.81 10.70
C ILE A 111 -4.73 4.87 9.95
N GLY A 112 -4.79 5.24 8.67
CA GLY A 112 -3.68 5.63 7.83
C GLY A 112 -3.66 7.14 7.60
N SER A 113 -2.55 7.64 7.07
CA SER A 113 -2.38 9.05 6.68
C SER A 113 -2.90 9.28 5.26
N HIS A 114 -3.66 10.37 5.05
CA HIS A 114 -3.96 10.89 3.71
C HIS A 114 -3.19 12.21 3.44
N GLY A 115 -2.03 12.36 4.10
CA GLY A 115 -1.17 13.51 3.96
C GLY A 115 -1.68 14.76 4.66
N HIS A 116 -0.99 15.89 4.41
CA HIS A 116 -1.35 17.19 4.95
C HIS A 116 -2.13 18.02 3.91
N LYS A 117 -1.47 18.52 2.86
CA LYS A 117 -2.18 19.20 1.77
C LYS A 117 -2.70 18.17 0.76
N HIS A 118 -3.89 18.41 0.23
CA HIS A 118 -4.50 17.55 -0.79
C HIS A 118 -4.05 17.96 -2.20
N ASP A 119 -2.74 17.86 -2.44
CA ASP A 119 -2.06 18.22 -3.70
C ASP A 119 -1.32 17.00 -4.28
N ASN A 120 -0.89 17.09 -5.53
CA ASN A 120 -0.06 16.09 -6.17
C ASN A 120 1.37 16.14 -5.62
N TYR A 121 1.77 15.13 -4.83
CA TYR A 121 3.08 15.12 -4.16
C TYR A 121 4.25 14.92 -5.14
N SER A 122 4.01 14.33 -6.30
CA SER A 122 5.01 14.23 -7.37
C SER A 122 5.48 15.60 -7.90
N GLN A 123 4.69 16.65 -7.67
CA GLN A 123 5.02 18.02 -8.10
C GLN A 123 5.84 18.81 -7.06
N TYR A 124 6.01 18.25 -5.86
CA TYR A 124 6.77 18.89 -4.79
C TYR A 124 8.27 18.60 -4.87
N SER A 125 9.09 19.44 -4.23
CA SER A 125 10.49 19.10 -3.94
C SER A 125 10.56 17.99 -2.88
N ASP A 126 11.71 17.30 -2.79
CA ASP A 126 11.94 16.26 -1.80
C ASP A 126 11.73 16.77 -0.36
N GLU A 127 12.16 18.01 -0.07
CA GLU A 127 11.97 18.66 1.23
C GLU A 127 10.49 18.90 1.51
N GLU A 128 9.71 19.34 0.50
CA GLU A 128 8.29 19.59 0.68
C GLU A 128 7.50 18.29 0.85
N ILE A 129 7.82 17.24 0.08
CA ILE A 129 7.23 15.90 0.27
C ILE A 129 7.44 15.44 1.71
N ARG A 130 8.68 15.47 2.19
CA ARG A 130 9.04 15.09 3.56
C ARG A 130 8.28 15.93 4.59
N ARG A 131 8.22 17.23 4.38
CA ARG A 131 7.51 18.17 5.26
C ARG A 131 6.01 17.84 5.35
N GLN A 132 5.34 17.60 4.22
CA GLN A 132 3.92 17.30 4.18
C GLN A 132 3.59 15.98 4.90
N ILE A 133 4.40 14.94 4.72
CA ILE A 133 4.24 13.65 5.41
C ILE A 133 4.49 13.81 6.91
N THR A 134 5.57 14.49 7.30
CA THR A 134 5.94 14.66 8.72
C THR A 134 4.94 15.50 9.50
N ILE A 135 4.39 16.57 8.90
CA ILE A 135 3.34 17.39 9.54
C ILE A 135 2.08 16.52 9.75
N ALA A 136 1.69 15.73 8.75
CA ALA A 136 0.55 14.85 8.87
C ALA A 136 0.75 13.79 9.96
N ASP A 137 1.95 13.19 10.03
CA ASP A 137 2.33 12.25 11.08
C ASP A 137 2.15 12.83 12.48
N GLY A 138 2.73 14.01 12.72
CA GLY A 138 2.66 14.69 14.01
C GLY A 138 1.21 14.92 14.45
N ILE A 139 0.37 15.46 13.56
CA ILE A 139 -1.03 15.72 13.85
C ILE A 139 -1.79 14.43 14.17
N LEU A 140 -1.65 13.40 13.33
CA LEU A 140 -2.37 12.13 13.52
C LEU A 140 -1.88 11.40 14.77
N ARG A 141 -0.58 11.40 15.04
CA ARG A 141 -0.01 10.83 16.29
C ARG A 141 -0.55 11.52 17.53
N ASP A 142 -0.59 12.86 17.55
CA ASP A 142 -1.08 13.61 18.70
C ASP A 142 -2.57 13.32 18.96
N MET A 143 -3.36 13.02 17.92
CA MET A 143 -4.78 12.74 18.05
C MET A 143 -5.10 11.27 18.37
N THR A 144 -4.29 10.33 17.89
CA THR A 144 -4.58 8.87 18.00
C THR A 144 -3.65 8.14 18.97
N GLY A 145 -2.63 8.83 19.50
CA GLY A 145 -1.61 8.25 20.39
C GLY A 145 -0.52 7.45 19.71
N LYS A 146 -0.58 7.26 18.37
CA LYS A 146 0.43 6.54 17.60
C LYS A 146 0.57 7.10 16.18
N SER A 147 1.78 7.03 15.62
CA SER A 147 2.01 7.33 14.20
C SER A 147 1.39 6.26 13.32
N PRO A 148 0.67 6.64 12.23
CA PRO A 148 0.27 5.68 11.21
C PRO A 148 1.49 5.08 10.50
N SER A 149 1.38 3.83 10.07
CA SER A 149 2.40 3.18 9.22
C SER A 149 2.00 3.12 7.74
N LEU A 150 0.76 3.48 7.43
CA LEU A 150 0.20 3.48 6.09
C LEU A 150 -0.06 4.91 5.63
N ILE A 151 0.25 5.19 4.36
CA ILE A 151 -0.11 6.45 3.71
C ILE A 151 -0.75 6.18 2.36
N ARG A 152 -1.86 6.85 2.09
CA ARG A 152 -2.43 6.99 0.74
C ARG A 152 -2.24 8.44 0.31
N LEU A 153 -1.47 8.64 -0.75
CA LEU A 153 -1.20 9.99 -1.25
C LEU A 153 -2.48 10.59 -1.87
N PRO A 154 -2.73 11.90 -1.67
CA PRO A 154 -3.85 12.58 -2.31
C PRO A 154 -3.86 12.34 -3.84
N ASN A 155 -5.06 12.20 -4.40
CA ASN A 155 -5.29 11.90 -5.82
C ASN A 155 -4.61 10.60 -6.33
N GLY A 156 -4.11 9.74 -5.44
CA GLY A 156 -3.28 8.60 -5.80
C GLY A 156 -1.98 8.98 -6.50
N ASP A 157 -1.50 10.21 -6.28
CA ASP A 157 -0.35 10.77 -6.99
C ASP A 157 0.97 10.46 -6.26
N PHE A 158 1.90 9.85 -6.99
CA PHE A 158 3.27 9.60 -6.52
C PHE A 158 4.22 9.36 -7.69
N ASP A 159 5.50 9.51 -7.42
CA ASP A 159 6.61 9.07 -8.26
C ASP A 159 7.63 8.28 -7.41
N LYS A 160 8.74 7.87 -8.01
CA LYS A 160 9.82 7.13 -7.31
C LYS A 160 10.40 7.90 -6.13
N ARG A 161 10.42 9.24 -6.18
CA ARG A 161 10.92 10.11 -5.09
C ARG A 161 9.96 10.06 -3.90
N VAL A 162 8.67 10.18 -4.17
CA VAL A 162 7.61 10.10 -3.15
C VAL A 162 7.65 8.74 -2.45
N LEU A 163 7.75 7.63 -3.22
CA LEU A 163 7.86 6.28 -2.66
C LEU A 163 9.08 6.13 -1.75
N ARG A 164 10.25 6.60 -2.22
CA ARG A 164 11.50 6.55 -1.44
C ARG A 164 11.38 7.36 -0.15
N ILE A 165 10.84 8.58 -0.21
CA ILE A 165 10.71 9.44 0.96
C ILE A 165 9.70 8.88 1.96
N ALA A 166 8.59 8.30 1.49
CA ALA A 166 7.63 7.64 2.35
C ALA A 166 8.28 6.43 3.07
N ASP A 167 9.05 5.61 2.37
CA ASP A 167 9.77 4.47 2.93
C ASP A 167 10.83 4.90 3.96
N GLU A 168 11.62 5.94 3.69
CA GLU A 168 12.57 6.56 4.62
C GLU A 168 11.90 7.07 5.91
N LEU A 169 10.62 7.44 5.83
CA LEU A 169 9.79 7.85 6.95
C LEU A 169 8.99 6.70 7.57
N ASN A 170 9.28 5.45 7.20
CA ASN A 170 8.62 4.22 7.66
C ASN A 170 7.13 4.14 7.29
N TYR A 171 6.75 4.72 6.15
CA TYR A 171 5.41 4.60 5.60
C TYR A 171 5.35 3.60 4.45
N LYS A 172 4.34 2.73 4.49
CA LYS A 172 3.93 1.92 3.33
C LYS A 172 2.90 2.73 2.53
N VAL A 173 3.21 2.97 1.25
CA VAL A 173 2.26 3.63 0.34
C VAL A 173 1.19 2.62 -0.09
N VAL A 174 -0.08 2.99 0.09
CA VAL A 174 -1.25 2.15 -0.21
C VAL A 174 -2.09 2.85 -1.28
N GLN A 175 -2.42 2.10 -2.31
CA GLN A 175 -3.34 2.49 -3.37
C GLN A 175 -4.61 1.63 -3.30
N TRP A 176 -5.23 1.31 -4.43
CA TRP A 176 -6.41 0.47 -4.55
C TRP A 176 -6.40 -0.26 -5.89
N ASP A 177 -7.04 -1.40 -5.97
CA ASP A 177 -7.27 -2.10 -7.24
C ASP A 177 -8.72 -1.89 -7.71
N THR A 178 -9.68 -1.92 -6.77
CA THR A 178 -11.07 -1.56 -7.08
C THR A 178 -11.40 -0.12 -6.64
N ASP A 179 -11.63 0.76 -7.62
CA ASP A 179 -12.17 2.10 -7.41
C ASP A 179 -13.69 2.07 -7.53
N SER A 180 -14.40 2.44 -6.45
CA SER A 180 -15.87 2.51 -6.44
C SER A 180 -16.44 3.60 -7.34
N LEU A 181 -15.66 4.62 -7.66
CA LEU A 181 -16.08 5.86 -8.32
C LEU A 181 -17.20 6.63 -7.58
N ASP A 182 -17.37 6.40 -6.27
CA ASP A 182 -18.37 7.05 -5.43
C ASP A 182 -18.23 8.58 -5.41
N TRP A 183 -17.00 9.07 -5.56
CA TRP A 183 -16.68 10.51 -5.66
C TRP A 183 -17.29 11.19 -6.90
N LYS A 184 -17.68 10.43 -7.93
CA LYS A 184 -18.40 10.93 -9.11
C LYS A 184 -19.92 11.02 -8.87
N ASN A 185 -20.42 10.44 -7.79
CA ASN A 185 -21.84 10.32 -7.47
C ASN A 185 -22.69 9.70 -8.62
N PRO A 186 -22.29 8.52 -9.14
CA PRO A 186 -22.90 7.94 -10.35
C PRO A 186 -24.24 7.24 -10.11
N GLY A 187 -24.72 7.22 -8.88
CA GLY A 187 -25.89 6.46 -8.40
C GLY A 187 -25.48 5.30 -7.50
N VAL A 188 -26.33 5.00 -6.52
CA VAL A 188 -26.09 3.97 -5.50
C VAL A 188 -25.84 2.61 -6.15
N ASP A 189 -26.72 2.18 -7.05
CA ASP A 189 -26.61 0.88 -7.72
C ASP A 189 -25.33 0.76 -8.55
N THR A 190 -24.91 1.86 -9.18
CA THR A 190 -23.64 1.88 -9.96
C THR A 190 -22.44 1.67 -9.04
N ILE A 191 -22.41 2.29 -7.86
CA ILE A 191 -21.36 2.12 -6.88
C ILE A 191 -21.33 0.67 -6.38
N VAL A 192 -22.51 0.13 -6.00
CA VAL A 192 -22.64 -1.25 -5.53
C VAL A 192 -22.13 -2.24 -6.57
N ASN A 193 -22.69 -2.19 -7.77
CA ASN A 193 -22.36 -3.11 -8.86
C ASN A 193 -20.85 -3.05 -9.17
N ARG A 194 -20.30 -1.84 -9.27
CA ARG A 194 -18.88 -1.65 -9.56
C ARG A 194 -17.96 -2.30 -8.55
N VAL A 195 -18.23 -2.12 -7.25
CA VAL A 195 -17.43 -2.74 -6.19
C VAL A 195 -17.61 -4.26 -6.19
N VAL A 196 -18.87 -4.73 -6.23
CA VAL A 196 -19.18 -6.15 -6.09
C VAL A 196 -18.72 -7.00 -7.29
N GLU A 197 -18.77 -6.43 -8.50
CA GLU A 197 -18.32 -7.12 -9.72
C GLU A 197 -16.80 -7.17 -9.86
N LYS A 198 -16.10 -6.11 -9.38
CA LYS A 198 -14.65 -6.03 -9.51
C LYS A 198 -13.89 -6.64 -8.34
N ALA A 199 -14.53 -6.78 -7.19
CA ALA A 199 -13.91 -7.33 -5.99
C ALA A 199 -13.31 -8.72 -6.23
N HIS A 200 -12.08 -8.90 -5.79
CA HIS A 200 -11.32 -10.14 -5.89
C HIS A 200 -10.56 -10.43 -4.59
N GLU A 201 -9.97 -11.62 -4.47
CA GLU A 201 -9.17 -12.01 -3.31
C GLU A 201 -7.97 -11.08 -3.13
N GLY A 202 -7.83 -10.54 -1.92
CA GLY A 202 -6.73 -9.62 -1.57
C GLY A 202 -6.89 -8.20 -2.09
N ASP A 203 -8.07 -7.81 -2.57
CA ASP A 203 -8.36 -6.49 -3.09
C ASP A 203 -8.33 -5.41 -2.00
N ILE A 204 -7.93 -4.22 -2.39
CA ILE A 204 -8.08 -2.97 -1.62
C ILE A 204 -9.07 -2.09 -2.36
N VAL A 205 -10.23 -1.88 -1.75
CA VAL A 205 -11.34 -1.11 -2.33
C VAL A 205 -11.27 0.34 -1.87
N LEU A 206 -11.28 1.28 -2.82
CA LEU A 206 -11.40 2.71 -2.55
C LEU A 206 -12.86 3.14 -2.43
N LEU A 207 -13.17 3.74 -1.30
CA LEU A 207 -14.38 4.47 -1.00
C LEU A 207 -14.01 5.82 -0.36
N HIS A 208 -14.94 6.75 -0.29
CA HIS A 208 -14.72 8.05 0.33
C HIS A 208 -15.75 8.34 1.44
N ALA A 209 -15.27 8.96 2.50
CA ALA A 209 -16.10 9.50 3.56
C ALA A 209 -16.06 11.04 3.62
N SER A 210 -15.52 11.68 2.57
CA SER A 210 -15.57 13.12 2.34
C SER A 210 -16.96 13.55 1.85
N ASP A 211 -17.35 14.80 2.09
CA ASP A 211 -18.70 15.31 1.76
C ASP A 211 -19.01 15.37 0.26
N SER A 212 -17.98 15.32 -0.60
CA SER A 212 -18.17 15.20 -2.05
C SER A 212 -18.83 13.88 -2.47
N SER A 213 -18.61 12.79 -1.73
CA SER A 213 -19.12 11.45 -2.04
C SER A 213 -20.45 11.23 -1.33
N LYS A 214 -21.52 11.71 -1.97
CA LYS A 214 -22.84 11.85 -1.33
C LYS A 214 -23.59 10.53 -1.14
N GLN A 215 -23.17 9.47 -1.86
CA GLN A 215 -23.92 8.22 -1.99
C GLN A 215 -23.24 7.02 -1.31
N THR A 216 -22.01 7.16 -0.85
CA THR A 216 -21.22 6.07 -0.27
C THR A 216 -21.93 5.39 0.89
N HIS A 217 -22.44 6.17 1.85
CA HIS A 217 -23.15 5.63 3.01
C HIS A 217 -24.47 4.90 2.65
N GLN A 218 -25.05 5.24 1.50
CA GLN A 218 -26.27 4.58 0.99
C GLN A 218 -25.91 3.27 0.25
N ALA A 219 -24.78 3.23 -0.46
CA ALA A 219 -24.31 2.05 -1.17
C ALA A 219 -23.66 1.01 -0.24
N LEU A 220 -23.03 1.47 0.83
CA LEU A 220 -22.21 0.65 1.73
C LEU A 220 -22.96 -0.56 2.33
N PRO A 221 -24.22 -0.46 2.81
CA PRO A 221 -24.94 -1.62 3.34
C PRO A 221 -25.03 -2.78 2.35
N GLU A 222 -25.37 -2.48 1.11
CA GLU A 222 -25.54 -3.47 0.04
C GLU A 222 -24.19 -4.03 -0.40
N ILE A 223 -23.14 -3.19 -0.50
CA ILE A 223 -21.77 -3.64 -0.76
C ILE A 223 -21.33 -4.68 0.27
N ILE A 224 -21.53 -4.40 1.56
CA ILE A 224 -21.16 -5.30 2.64
C ILE A 224 -21.91 -6.62 2.53
N ASP A 225 -23.22 -6.58 2.34
CA ASP A 225 -24.06 -7.77 2.29
C ASP A 225 -23.70 -8.66 1.09
N GLN A 226 -23.53 -8.09 -0.10
CA GLN A 226 -23.18 -8.84 -1.30
C GLN A 226 -21.75 -9.41 -1.25
N LEU A 227 -20.77 -8.67 -0.72
CA LEU A 227 -19.42 -9.19 -0.56
C LEU A 227 -19.39 -10.35 0.45
N ARG A 228 -20.13 -10.25 1.57
CA ARG A 228 -20.29 -11.35 2.53
C ARG A 228 -20.98 -12.56 1.90
N ALA A 229 -22.02 -12.33 1.09
CA ALA A 229 -22.71 -13.42 0.37
C ALA A 229 -21.78 -14.14 -0.63
N LYS A 230 -20.77 -13.45 -1.18
CA LYS A 230 -19.70 -14.05 -1.99
C LYS A 230 -18.61 -14.74 -1.15
N GLY A 231 -18.71 -14.69 0.18
CA GLY A 231 -17.80 -15.31 1.13
C GLY A 231 -16.57 -14.49 1.48
N TYR A 232 -16.57 -13.17 1.21
CA TYR A 232 -15.48 -12.30 1.61
C TYR A 232 -15.52 -11.95 3.09
N GLU A 233 -14.36 -12.01 3.74
CA GLU A 233 -14.11 -11.45 5.08
C GLU A 233 -13.42 -10.09 4.95
N PHE A 234 -13.84 -9.14 5.80
CA PHE A 234 -13.24 -7.82 5.83
C PHE A 234 -12.04 -7.79 6.78
N VAL A 235 -10.91 -7.30 6.26
CA VAL A 235 -9.66 -7.13 7.00
C VAL A 235 -9.15 -5.70 6.86
N THR A 236 -8.30 -5.25 7.79
CA THR A 236 -7.58 -3.99 7.59
C THR A 236 -6.48 -4.14 6.55
N VAL A 237 -5.99 -3.03 6.01
CA VAL A 237 -4.87 -3.07 5.06
C VAL A 237 -3.63 -3.68 5.70
N SER A 238 -3.33 -3.34 6.97
CA SER A 238 -2.20 -3.96 7.68
C SER A 238 -2.39 -5.46 7.89
N GLN A 239 -3.59 -5.91 8.21
CA GLN A 239 -3.89 -7.34 8.31
C GLN A 239 -3.71 -8.02 6.95
N LEU A 240 -4.21 -7.41 5.88
CA LEU A 240 -4.09 -7.93 4.52
C LEU A 240 -2.62 -8.10 4.13
N ILE A 241 -1.78 -7.09 4.37
CA ILE A 241 -0.33 -7.13 4.07
C ILE A 241 0.39 -8.17 4.90
N ASN A 242 0.08 -8.27 6.21
CA ASN A 242 0.83 -9.12 7.15
C ASN A 242 0.39 -10.60 7.14
N GLN A 243 -0.86 -10.89 6.75
CA GLN A 243 -1.41 -12.25 6.77
C GLN A 243 -1.10 -13.07 5.52
N THR A 244 -0.63 -12.42 4.48
CA THR A 244 -0.33 -13.05 3.20
C THR A 244 1.16 -12.94 2.91
N GLU A 245 1.80 -14.03 2.50
CA GLU A 245 3.16 -13.97 1.96
C GLU A 245 3.13 -13.05 0.73
N THR A 246 3.72 -11.88 0.90
CA THR A 246 3.50 -10.71 0.04
C THR A 246 4.11 -10.93 -1.33
N LYS A 247 3.31 -11.27 -2.31
CA LYS A 247 3.59 -10.93 -3.72
C LYS A 247 2.85 -9.64 -4.04
N SER A 248 3.26 -8.52 -3.46
CA SER A 248 2.67 -7.23 -3.80
C SER A 248 3.02 -6.85 -5.24
N LYS A 249 2.04 -6.33 -5.97
CA LYS A 249 2.24 -5.76 -7.31
C LYS A 249 3.15 -4.54 -7.17
N VAL A 250 4.35 -4.61 -7.71
CA VAL A 250 5.34 -3.54 -7.60
C VAL A 250 5.07 -2.51 -8.68
N VAL A 251 4.60 -1.33 -8.27
CA VAL A 251 4.45 -0.17 -9.14
C VAL A 251 5.32 0.96 -8.62
N GLN A 252 6.25 1.42 -9.44
CA GLN A 252 7.26 2.41 -9.06
C GLN A 252 6.89 3.85 -9.41
N ASP A 253 5.87 4.05 -10.21
CA ASP A 253 5.29 5.36 -10.51
C ASP A 253 3.87 5.22 -11.10
N ARG A 254 3.16 6.35 -11.19
CA ARG A 254 1.77 6.38 -11.67
C ARG A 254 1.63 6.11 -13.17
N SER A 255 2.66 6.38 -13.96
CA SER A 255 2.62 6.10 -15.40
C SER A 255 2.51 4.59 -15.66
N ALA A 256 3.25 3.80 -14.88
CA ALA A 256 3.16 2.35 -14.93
C ALA A 256 1.79 1.82 -14.45
N TRP A 257 1.13 2.54 -13.52
CA TRP A 257 -0.22 2.16 -13.08
C TRP A 257 -1.27 2.38 -14.18
N ASN A 258 -1.17 3.47 -14.95
CA ASN A 258 -2.10 3.73 -16.07
C ASN A 258 -2.01 2.66 -17.18
N GLU A 259 -0.86 2.02 -17.36
CA GLU A 259 -0.69 0.88 -18.28
C GLU A 259 -1.28 -0.41 -17.72
N LEU A 260 -1.30 -0.58 -16.39
CA LEU A 260 -1.78 -1.79 -15.71
C LEU A 260 -3.27 -1.69 -15.32
N ALA A 261 -3.76 -0.49 -15.07
CA ALA A 261 -5.17 -0.22 -14.83
C ALA A 261 -5.88 -0.20 -16.18
N SER A 262 -6.22 -1.39 -16.66
CA SER A 262 -7.20 -1.78 -17.69
C SER A 262 -7.86 -0.68 -18.55
N PRO A 263 -8.25 -0.98 -19.81
CA PRO A 263 -8.77 -0.04 -20.83
C PRO A 263 -10.14 0.60 -20.52
N TYR A 264 -10.51 0.76 -19.26
CA TYR A 264 -11.81 1.32 -18.83
C TYR A 264 -11.75 2.77 -18.31
N PHE A 265 -10.62 3.49 -18.56
CA PHE A 265 -10.55 4.94 -18.36
C PHE A 265 -10.82 5.66 -19.71
N ILE A 266 -12.00 5.50 -20.26
CA ILE A 266 -12.61 6.44 -21.22
C ILE A 266 -14.00 6.77 -20.72
#